data_12776040667ce1fd2bcb3ef826453aaf
#
_entry.id   12776040667ce1fd2bcb3ef826453aaf
#
_cell.length_a   1.000
_cell.length_b   1.000
_cell.length_c   1.000
_cell.angle_alpha   90.00
_cell.angle_beta   90.00
_cell.angle_gamma   90.00
#
_symmetry.space_group_name_H-M   'P 1'
#
loop_
_entity.id
_entity.type
_entity.pdbx_description
1 polymer ?
#
loop_
_entity_poly.entity_id
_entity_poly.type
_entity_poly.pdbx_seq_one_letter_code
_entity_poly.pdbx_strand_id
1 'polypeptide(L)'
;LYTLNVSSYDKNGRTESASIEIGFRDVCIQGGQLLVNGKPVLIKGADRHEMNPYKGYVVTEADMIQDIQIMKQLNINAVRTSHYPNDPLWYTLCDRYGLYVVDEANVESHGMMYGPGNLAKNLDFQKAHLDRARRVVQRDFNHPSVIIWSLGNEAGDGPNFAASYDLVKSMDSSRPVQYEPAIWNGKTDIFCPMYYDYKDCERYASSNPERPLIQCEYAHAMGNSMGGLKEYWDLIRKYPSYQGGFIWDFVDQALYWPSSAEGTDHVFVYGGDFNDYDPSDNSFCCNGIIAADRTLHPHAY
;
A
#
# COMPACT_ATOMS: atom_id res chain seq x y z
N LEU A 1 19.81 -5.43 -8.11
CA LEU A 1 19.83 -6.59 -7.22
C LEU A 1 21.15 -7.34 -7.33
N TYR A 2 21.49 -8.10 -6.28
CA TYR A 2 22.64 -8.99 -6.22
C TYR A 2 22.15 -10.39 -5.91
N THR A 3 22.87 -11.41 -6.36
CA THR A 3 22.59 -12.79 -6.01
C THR A 3 23.45 -13.20 -4.82
N LEU A 4 22.81 -13.54 -3.71
CA LEU A 4 23.45 -14.16 -2.54
C LEU A 4 23.34 -15.67 -2.65
N ASN A 5 24.49 -16.35 -2.75
CA ASN A 5 24.57 -17.81 -2.71
C ASN A 5 25.00 -18.25 -1.31
N VAL A 6 24.15 -19.02 -0.66
CA VAL A 6 24.44 -19.61 0.66
C VAL A 6 24.57 -21.12 0.50
N SER A 7 25.67 -21.69 1.00
CA SER A 7 25.90 -23.14 0.97
C SER A 7 26.25 -23.64 2.37
N SER A 8 25.64 -24.71 2.79
CA SER A 8 25.99 -25.46 3.99
C SER A 8 26.92 -26.62 3.64
N TYR A 9 27.80 -26.95 4.57
CA TYR A 9 28.76 -28.02 4.42
C TYR A 9 28.77 -28.88 5.68
N ASP A 10 28.79 -30.20 5.50
CA ASP A 10 29.10 -31.16 6.53
C ASP A 10 30.53 -31.75 6.32
N LYS A 11 30.92 -32.69 7.15
CA LYS A 11 32.24 -33.37 7.06
C LYS A 11 32.43 -34.18 5.76
N ASN A 12 31.37 -34.41 5.00
CA ASN A 12 31.41 -35.18 3.74
C ASN A 12 31.36 -34.25 2.52
N GLY A 13 31.22 -32.93 2.68
CA GLY A 13 31.17 -31.95 1.62
C GLY A 13 29.91 -31.07 1.68
N ARG A 14 29.60 -30.40 0.57
CA ARG A 14 28.42 -29.50 0.49
C ARG A 14 27.12 -30.32 0.52
N THR A 15 26.26 -30.01 1.48
CA THR A 15 24.99 -30.69 1.68
C THR A 15 23.81 -29.93 1.07
N GLU A 16 23.84 -28.60 1.08
CA GLU A 16 22.71 -27.78 0.63
C GLU A 16 23.21 -26.44 0.07
N SER A 17 22.47 -25.87 -0.86
CA SER A 17 22.70 -24.48 -1.31
C SER A 17 21.41 -23.80 -1.69
N ALA A 18 21.33 -22.50 -1.40
CA ALA A 18 20.24 -21.62 -1.80
C ALA A 18 20.81 -20.37 -2.48
N SER A 19 20.09 -19.87 -3.48
CA SER A 19 20.37 -18.60 -4.14
C SER A 19 19.19 -17.67 -3.93
N ILE A 20 19.42 -16.46 -3.43
CA ILE A 20 18.39 -15.46 -3.20
C ILE A 20 18.84 -14.12 -3.78
N GLU A 21 17.88 -13.35 -4.30
CA GLU A 21 18.13 -11.97 -4.70
C GLU A 21 18.07 -11.05 -3.47
N ILE A 22 19.03 -10.15 -3.37
CA ILE A 22 19.08 -9.14 -2.31
C ILE A 22 19.39 -7.77 -2.90
N GLY A 23 19.05 -6.72 -2.18
CA GLY A 23 19.41 -5.35 -2.54
C GLY A 23 19.88 -4.57 -1.32
N PHE A 24 20.71 -3.56 -1.58
CA PHE A 24 21.18 -2.64 -0.55
C PHE A 24 20.52 -1.28 -0.74
N ARG A 25 19.95 -0.75 0.31
CA ARG A 25 19.41 0.60 0.36
C ARG A 25 19.48 1.13 1.79
N ASP A 26 19.51 2.42 1.91
CA ASP A 26 19.32 3.14 3.16
C ASP A 26 18.00 3.92 3.08
N VAL A 27 17.18 3.82 4.13
CA VAL A 27 15.90 4.54 4.23
C VAL A 27 15.87 5.26 5.56
N CYS A 28 15.72 6.56 5.54
CA CYS A 28 15.64 7.36 6.78
C CYS A 28 14.71 8.56 6.62
N ILE A 29 14.31 9.13 7.76
CA ILE A 29 13.62 10.41 7.80
C ILE A 29 14.59 11.43 8.38
N GLN A 30 14.82 12.50 7.64
CA GLN A 30 15.69 13.58 8.05
C GLN A 30 15.15 14.94 7.57
N GLY A 31 15.08 15.91 8.48
CA GLY A 31 14.59 17.25 8.16
C GLY A 31 13.15 17.28 7.63
N GLY A 32 12.29 16.40 8.15
CA GLY A 32 10.89 16.29 7.71
C GLY A 32 10.72 15.63 6.33
N GLN A 33 11.74 14.92 5.84
CA GLN A 33 11.69 14.27 4.55
C GLN A 33 12.08 12.77 4.65
N LEU A 34 11.38 11.94 3.90
CA LEU A 34 11.77 10.55 3.63
C LEU A 34 12.89 10.54 2.58
N LEU A 35 14.00 9.92 2.92
CA LEU A 35 15.15 9.76 2.03
C LEU A 35 15.38 8.28 1.71
N VAL A 36 15.70 8.01 0.46
CA VAL A 36 16.22 6.71 0.02
C VAL A 36 17.62 6.93 -0.54
N ASN A 37 18.61 6.24 0.01
CA ASN A 37 20.03 6.41 -0.34
C ASN A 37 20.50 7.87 -0.24
N GLY A 38 20.06 8.56 0.82
CA GLY A 38 20.40 9.94 1.11
C GLY A 38 19.74 10.99 0.21
N LYS A 39 18.78 10.61 -0.65
CA LYS A 39 18.06 11.53 -1.53
C LYS A 39 16.57 11.57 -1.17
N PRO A 40 15.96 12.77 -1.07
CA PRO A 40 14.51 12.87 -0.92
C PRO A 40 13.80 12.20 -2.10
N VAL A 41 12.73 11.47 -1.80
CA VAL A 41 11.91 10.82 -2.82
C VAL A 41 10.55 11.49 -2.91
N LEU A 42 10.02 11.61 -4.13
CA LEU A 42 8.63 11.96 -4.35
C LEU A 42 7.82 10.68 -4.61
N ILE A 43 6.79 10.48 -3.82
CA ILE A 43 5.88 9.34 -3.94
C ILE A 43 4.78 9.69 -4.95
N LYS A 44 4.86 9.09 -6.11
CA LYS A 44 3.81 9.06 -7.13
C LYS A 44 3.17 7.70 -7.04
N GLY A 45 2.35 7.51 -6.02
CA GLY A 45 1.85 6.21 -5.62
C GLY A 45 0.43 5.93 -6.06
N ALA A 46 0.08 4.65 -6.05
CA ALA A 46 -1.30 4.18 -6.09
C ALA A 46 -1.50 3.05 -5.09
N ASP A 47 -2.69 3.00 -4.51
CA ASP A 47 -3.15 1.87 -3.71
C ASP A 47 -3.54 0.73 -4.63
N ARG A 48 -3.23 -0.50 -4.26
CA ARG A 48 -3.46 -1.65 -5.13
C ARG A 48 -4.10 -2.81 -4.37
N HIS A 49 -5.28 -3.22 -4.84
CA HIS A 49 -5.83 -4.53 -4.54
C HIS A 49 -5.35 -5.58 -5.55
N GLU A 50 -5.18 -6.83 -5.10
CA GLU A 50 -4.97 -7.95 -6.00
C GLU A 50 -6.31 -8.32 -6.63
N MET A 51 -6.50 -8.00 -7.89
CA MET A 51 -7.79 -8.18 -8.56
C MET A 51 -7.64 -8.62 -10.01
N ASN A 52 -8.38 -9.68 -10.35
CA ASN A 52 -8.53 -10.19 -11.70
C ASN A 52 -10.04 -10.31 -12.01
N PRO A 53 -10.54 -9.80 -13.17
CA PRO A 53 -11.97 -9.75 -13.46
C PRO A 53 -12.64 -11.13 -13.60
N TYR A 54 -11.87 -12.19 -13.81
CA TYR A 54 -12.39 -13.56 -13.92
C TYR A 54 -12.24 -14.38 -12.62
N LYS A 55 -11.22 -14.03 -11.79
CA LYS A 55 -10.80 -14.87 -10.67
C LYS A 55 -10.92 -14.17 -9.30
N GLY A 56 -11.39 -12.93 -9.28
CA GLY A 56 -11.43 -12.13 -8.05
C GLY A 56 -10.03 -11.85 -7.52
N TYR A 57 -9.79 -12.15 -6.26
CA TYR A 57 -8.51 -11.87 -5.56
C TYR A 57 -7.37 -12.86 -5.91
N VAL A 58 -7.53 -13.67 -6.95
CA VAL A 58 -6.48 -14.60 -7.42
C VAL A 58 -5.81 -14.02 -8.65
N VAL A 59 -4.60 -13.53 -8.49
CA VAL A 59 -3.78 -12.95 -9.56
C VAL A 59 -2.67 -13.91 -9.99
N THR A 60 -2.24 -13.80 -11.24
CA THR A 60 -1.12 -14.54 -11.80
C THR A 60 0.11 -13.65 -11.93
N GLU A 61 1.28 -14.26 -12.19
CA GLU A 61 2.50 -13.49 -12.50
C GLU A 61 2.28 -12.54 -13.69
N ALA A 62 1.55 -12.98 -14.71
CA ALA A 62 1.23 -12.16 -15.87
C ALA A 62 0.38 -10.94 -15.51
N ASP A 63 -0.62 -11.10 -14.64
CA ASP A 63 -1.45 -10.00 -14.14
C ASP A 63 -0.59 -8.98 -13.38
N MET A 64 0.30 -9.46 -12.49
CA MET A 64 1.20 -8.60 -11.71
C MET A 64 2.18 -7.83 -12.59
N ILE A 65 2.77 -8.49 -13.59
CA ILE A 65 3.68 -7.83 -14.55
C ILE A 65 2.92 -6.77 -15.36
N GLN A 66 1.71 -7.06 -15.80
CA GLN A 66 0.86 -6.11 -16.52
C GLN A 66 0.58 -4.86 -15.66
N ASP A 67 0.21 -5.05 -14.40
CA ASP A 67 -0.02 -3.96 -13.46
C ASP A 67 1.24 -3.08 -13.30
N ILE A 68 2.40 -3.69 -13.11
CA ILE A 68 3.67 -2.96 -13.00
C ILE A 68 4.00 -2.18 -14.27
N GLN A 69 3.79 -2.78 -15.44
CA GLN A 69 4.06 -2.12 -16.73
C GLN A 69 3.16 -0.88 -16.91
N ILE A 70 1.87 -0.99 -16.58
CA ILE A 70 0.93 0.14 -16.61
C ILE A 70 1.36 1.21 -15.59
N MET A 71 1.69 0.83 -14.37
CA MET A 71 2.19 1.78 -13.35
C MET A 71 3.41 2.55 -13.89
N LYS A 72 4.36 1.87 -14.51
CA LYS A 72 5.55 2.53 -15.10
C LYS A 72 5.19 3.46 -16.25
N GLN A 73 4.24 3.08 -17.12
CA GLN A 73 3.75 3.92 -18.21
C GLN A 73 3.05 5.19 -17.70
N LEU A 74 2.30 5.08 -16.60
CA LEU A 74 1.61 6.19 -15.94
C LEU A 74 2.53 6.99 -14.99
N ASN A 75 3.85 6.72 -14.99
CA ASN A 75 4.84 7.37 -14.12
C ASN A 75 4.57 7.16 -12.61
N ILE A 76 3.88 6.10 -12.25
CA ILE A 76 3.73 5.66 -10.86
C ILE A 76 5.03 4.96 -10.44
N ASN A 77 5.58 5.37 -9.30
CA ASN A 77 6.84 4.84 -8.78
C ASN A 77 6.72 4.10 -7.44
N ALA A 78 5.53 4.10 -6.87
CA ALA A 78 5.26 3.49 -5.57
C ALA A 78 3.89 2.82 -5.54
N VAL A 79 3.77 1.79 -4.73
CA VAL A 79 2.51 1.07 -4.48
C VAL A 79 2.33 0.84 -2.99
N ARG A 80 1.12 1.04 -2.47
CA ARG A 80 0.72 0.55 -1.15
C ARG A 80 -0.12 -0.70 -1.36
N THR A 81 0.24 -1.77 -0.64
CA THR A 81 -0.48 -3.04 -0.70
C THR A 81 -1.74 -2.96 0.16
N SER A 82 -2.74 -2.29 -0.36
CA SER A 82 -4.00 -2.04 0.34
C SER A 82 -4.93 -3.25 0.26
N HIS A 83 -5.44 -3.83 1.37
CA HIS A 83 -5.05 -3.53 2.75
C HIS A 83 -4.56 -4.85 3.39
N TYR A 84 -3.63 -5.50 2.75
CA TYR A 84 -3.08 -6.81 3.14
C TYR A 84 -1.75 -7.07 2.41
N PRO A 85 -0.89 -7.92 2.96
CA PRO A 85 0.31 -8.38 2.25
C PRO A 85 -0.08 -9.11 0.97
N ASN A 86 0.46 -8.64 -0.17
CA ASN A 86 0.19 -9.23 -1.48
C ASN A 86 0.89 -10.59 -1.66
N ASP A 87 0.68 -11.25 -2.82
CA ASP A 87 1.41 -12.45 -3.20
C ASP A 87 2.93 -12.22 -3.07
N PRO A 88 3.71 -13.16 -2.50
CA PRO A 88 5.16 -13.00 -2.35
C PRO A 88 5.91 -12.66 -3.65
N LEU A 89 5.40 -13.13 -4.79
CA LEU A 89 5.99 -12.82 -6.08
C LEU A 89 5.88 -11.32 -6.44
N TRP A 90 4.82 -10.63 -5.97
CA TRP A 90 4.65 -9.20 -6.18
C TRP A 90 5.88 -8.40 -5.72
N TYR A 91 6.39 -8.69 -4.54
CA TYR A 91 7.57 -8.00 -3.99
C TYR A 91 8.83 -8.29 -4.79
N THR A 92 9.03 -9.53 -5.21
CA THR A 92 10.13 -9.91 -6.10
C THR A 92 10.07 -9.14 -7.43
N LEU A 93 8.87 -8.98 -7.98
CA LEU A 93 8.66 -8.18 -9.20
C LEU A 93 8.89 -6.68 -8.92
N CYS A 94 8.40 -6.14 -7.82
CA CYS A 94 8.69 -4.75 -7.42
C CYS A 94 10.19 -4.49 -7.25
N ASP A 95 10.93 -5.44 -6.65
CA ASP A 95 12.39 -5.37 -6.55
C ASP A 95 13.08 -5.29 -7.93
N ARG A 96 12.63 -6.12 -8.87
CA ARG A 96 13.22 -6.21 -10.23
C ARG A 96 12.85 -5.03 -11.12
N TYR A 97 11.60 -4.59 -11.07
CA TYR A 97 11.10 -3.50 -11.90
C TYR A 97 11.33 -2.10 -11.30
N GLY A 98 11.71 -2.02 -10.03
CA GLY A 98 12.01 -0.77 -9.33
C GLY A 98 10.77 0.04 -8.99
N LEU A 99 9.81 -0.54 -8.27
CA LEU A 99 8.74 0.15 -7.58
C LEU A 99 9.04 0.20 -6.09
N TYR A 100 8.80 1.32 -5.45
CA TYR A 100 8.77 1.41 -3.99
C TYR A 100 7.48 0.77 -3.46
N VAL A 101 7.58 0.13 -2.31
CA VAL A 101 6.44 -0.55 -1.67
C VAL A 101 6.24 -0.02 -0.26
N VAL A 102 4.99 0.34 0.05
CA VAL A 102 4.45 0.40 1.40
C VAL A 102 3.73 -0.91 1.65
N ASP A 103 4.31 -1.75 2.50
CA ASP A 103 3.80 -3.09 2.77
C ASP A 103 2.91 -3.08 3.99
N GLU A 104 1.64 -3.48 3.83
CA GLU A 104 0.61 -3.29 4.83
C GLU A 104 0.15 -4.58 5.47
N ALA A 105 0.12 -4.56 6.81
CA ALA A 105 -0.46 -5.65 7.59
C ALA A 105 -1.98 -5.70 7.42
N ASN A 106 -2.55 -6.90 7.32
CA ASN A 106 -3.99 -7.09 7.12
C ASN A 106 -4.80 -6.86 8.41
N VAL A 107 -4.75 -5.64 8.91
CA VAL A 107 -5.55 -5.18 10.06
C VAL A 107 -6.48 -4.08 9.59
N GLU A 108 -7.74 -4.42 9.49
CA GLU A 108 -8.81 -3.48 9.19
C GLU A 108 -10.07 -3.83 9.99
N SER A 109 -10.73 -2.81 10.53
CA SER A 109 -11.99 -2.96 11.25
C SER A 109 -12.83 -1.68 11.12
N HIS A 110 -12.98 -1.19 9.89
CA HIS A 110 -13.60 0.10 9.53
C HIS A 110 -14.95 0.32 10.23
N GLY A 111 -15.84 -0.65 10.19
CA GLY A 111 -17.16 -0.56 10.83
C GLY A 111 -17.15 -0.36 12.36
N MET A 112 -15.98 -0.54 13.01
CA MET A 112 -15.80 -0.38 14.47
C MET A 112 -14.78 0.71 14.82
N MET A 113 -14.21 1.42 13.85
CA MET A 113 -12.94 2.13 13.97
C MET A 113 -12.91 3.30 14.96
N TYR A 114 -14.00 4.01 15.16
CA TYR A 114 -13.99 5.23 15.97
C TYR A 114 -14.71 5.09 17.31
N GLY A 115 -15.49 4.04 17.51
CA GLY A 115 -16.26 3.82 18.73
C GLY A 115 -15.40 3.37 19.92
N PRO A 116 -15.97 3.42 21.14
CA PRO A 116 -15.30 2.91 22.34
C PRO A 116 -15.03 1.41 22.28
N GLY A 117 -15.76 0.68 21.45
CA GLY A 117 -15.62 -0.76 21.22
C GLY A 117 -14.69 -1.14 20.07
N ASN A 118 -13.90 -0.20 19.52
CA ASN A 118 -13.00 -0.53 18.44
C ASN A 118 -11.91 -1.53 18.88
N LEU A 119 -11.49 -2.37 17.95
CA LEU A 119 -10.56 -3.46 18.24
C LEU A 119 -9.15 -2.98 18.59
N ALA A 120 -8.76 -1.77 18.18
CA ALA A 120 -7.48 -1.15 18.56
C ALA A 120 -7.33 -0.95 20.07
N LYS A 121 -8.46 -0.76 20.78
CA LYS A 121 -8.51 -0.53 22.23
C LYS A 121 -8.80 -1.79 23.04
N ASN A 122 -9.30 -2.84 22.40
CA ASN A 122 -9.60 -4.10 23.06
C ASN A 122 -8.36 -4.98 23.14
N LEU A 123 -7.79 -5.15 24.33
CA LEU A 123 -6.56 -5.91 24.55
C LEU A 123 -6.69 -7.41 24.23
N ASP A 124 -7.90 -7.97 24.18
CA ASP A 124 -8.12 -9.35 23.75
C ASP A 124 -7.68 -9.57 22.28
N PHE A 125 -7.70 -8.50 21.45
CA PHE A 125 -7.25 -8.51 20.07
C PHE A 125 -5.77 -8.15 19.90
N GLN A 126 -5.04 -7.78 20.97
CA GLN A 126 -3.64 -7.36 20.87
C GLN A 126 -2.77 -8.44 20.22
N LYS A 127 -2.94 -9.70 20.62
CA LYS A 127 -2.18 -10.81 20.04
C LYS A 127 -2.39 -10.93 18.53
N ALA A 128 -3.63 -10.72 18.05
CA ALA A 128 -3.96 -10.76 16.63
C ALA A 128 -3.30 -9.62 15.85
N HIS A 129 -3.29 -8.39 16.39
CA HIS A 129 -2.59 -7.25 15.78
C HIS A 129 -1.07 -7.51 15.70
N LEU A 130 -0.47 -7.93 16.80
CA LEU A 130 0.97 -8.22 16.85
C LEU A 130 1.37 -9.37 15.92
N ASP A 131 0.55 -10.42 15.80
CA ASP A 131 0.84 -11.55 14.91
C ASP A 131 0.84 -11.13 13.44
N ARG A 132 -0.15 -10.33 13.02
CA ARG A 132 -0.21 -9.79 11.65
C ARG A 132 0.98 -8.86 11.34
N ALA A 133 1.26 -7.90 12.21
CA ALA A 133 2.41 -7.02 12.06
C ALA A 133 3.75 -7.77 12.02
N ARG A 134 3.89 -8.81 12.87
CA ARG A 134 5.09 -9.66 12.86
C ARG A 134 5.24 -10.41 11.55
N ARG A 135 4.16 -11.01 11.05
CA ARG A 135 4.21 -11.87 9.86
C ARG A 135 4.58 -11.09 8.60
N VAL A 136 4.07 -9.89 8.42
CA VAL A 136 4.42 -9.07 7.26
C VAL A 136 5.91 -8.75 7.26
N VAL A 137 6.45 -8.31 8.40
CA VAL A 137 7.89 -8.02 8.50
C VAL A 137 8.74 -9.28 8.30
N GLN A 138 8.38 -10.39 8.94
CA GLN A 138 9.17 -11.64 8.81
C GLN A 138 9.19 -12.19 7.39
N ARG A 139 8.07 -12.08 6.67
CA ARG A 139 7.97 -12.59 5.31
C ARG A 139 8.74 -11.71 4.33
N ASP A 140 8.58 -10.39 4.43
CA ASP A 140 8.95 -9.45 3.37
C ASP A 140 10.20 -8.60 3.71
N PHE A 141 10.84 -8.91 4.84
CA PHE A 141 12.03 -8.19 5.33
C PHE A 141 13.15 -8.07 4.28
N ASN A 142 13.36 -9.09 3.45
CA ASN A 142 14.46 -9.13 2.48
C ASN A 142 14.19 -8.36 1.19
N HIS A 143 13.00 -7.77 1.00
CA HIS A 143 12.67 -7.03 -0.21
C HIS A 143 13.18 -5.59 -0.15
N PRO A 144 14.15 -5.20 -1.01
CA PRO A 144 14.66 -3.81 -1.02
C PRO A 144 13.64 -2.80 -1.53
N SER A 145 12.63 -3.20 -2.29
CA SER A 145 11.52 -2.36 -2.72
C SER A 145 10.65 -1.87 -1.55
N VAL A 146 10.54 -2.67 -0.48
CA VAL A 146 9.78 -2.27 0.72
C VAL A 146 10.56 -1.18 1.46
N ILE A 147 10.02 0.04 1.47
CA ILE A 147 10.64 1.21 2.10
C ILE A 147 9.87 1.73 3.32
N ILE A 148 8.63 1.31 3.51
CA ILE A 148 7.77 1.68 4.63
C ILE A 148 6.96 0.45 5.04
N TRP A 149 6.84 0.21 6.35
CA TRP A 149 5.88 -0.72 6.93
C TRP A 149 4.59 0.01 7.30
N SER A 150 3.43 -0.56 6.98
CA SER A 150 2.12 -0.04 7.38
C SER A 150 1.43 -1.01 8.33
N LEU A 151 0.90 -0.50 9.45
CA LEU A 151 0.33 -1.34 10.50
C LEU A 151 -1.09 -1.82 10.19
N GLY A 152 -1.72 -1.28 9.17
CA GLY A 152 -3.08 -1.60 8.77
C GLY A 152 -3.84 -0.39 8.26
N ASN A 153 -5.13 -0.55 8.10
CA ASN A 153 -6.04 0.45 7.55
C ASN A 153 -7.25 0.67 8.48
N GLU A 154 -7.71 1.91 8.59
CA GLU A 154 -9.00 2.36 9.14
C GLU A 154 -9.55 1.52 10.33
N ALA A 155 -8.70 1.17 11.28
CA ALA A 155 -9.05 0.35 12.44
C ALA A 155 -9.02 1.12 13.78
N GLY A 156 -9.03 2.47 13.72
CA GLY A 156 -8.90 3.34 14.88
C GLY A 156 -7.51 3.32 15.52
N ASP A 157 -7.27 4.14 16.52
CA ASP A 157 -6.01 4.16 17.26
C ASP A 157 -6.18 3.65 18.69
N GLY A 158 -5.13 3.04 19.22
CA GLY A 158 -5.13 2.52 20.57
C GLY A 158 -3.87 1.70 20.92
N PRO A 159 -3.86 1.11 22.12
CA PRO A 159 -2.70 0.41 22.65
C PRO A 159 -2.23 -0.76 21.77
N ASN A 160 -3.13 -1.39 21.00
CA ASN A 160 -2.76 -2.49 20.12
C ASN A 160 -1.89 -2.02 18.95
N PHE A 161 -2.18 -0.84 18.37
CA PHE A 161 -1.34 -0.26 17.32
C PHE A 161 -0.04 0.32 17.89
N ALA A 162 -0.06 0.92 19.09
CA ALA A 162 1.17 1.34 19.75
C ALA A 162 2.12 0.15 20.00
N ALA A 163 1.58 -0.98 20.45
CA ALA A 163 2.36 -2.21 20.64
C ALA A 163 2.84 -2.81 19.29
N SER A 164 2.03 -2.74 18.23
CA SER A 164 2.41 -3.18 16.89
C SER A 164 3.56 -2.33 16.33
N TYR A 165 3.50 -1.01 16.51
CA TYR A 165 4.59 -0.10 16.14
C TYR A 165 5.91 -0.50 16.84
N ASP A 166 5.87 -0.66 18.18
CA ASP A 166 7.05 -1.02 18.96
C ASP A 166 7.62 -2.37 18.53
N LEU A 167 6.76 -3.34 18.25
CA LEU A 167 7.15 -4.64 17.72
C LEU A 167 7.87 -4.51 16.38
N VAL A 168 7.27 -3.83 15.41
CA VAL A 168 7.87 -3.65 14.07
C VAL A 168 9.21 -2.94 14.17
N LYS A 169 9.32 -1.85 14.94
CA LYS A 169 10.59 -1.13 15.17
C LYS A 169 11.65 -1.99 15.88
N SER A 170 11.24 -2.94 16.70
CA SER A 170 12.17 -3.89 17.35
C SER A 170 12.69 -4.94 16.37
N MET A 171 11.92 -5.29 15.35
CA MET A 171 12.29 -6.26 14.32
C MET A 171 13.07 -5.62 13.18
N ASP A 172 12.69 -4.42 12.79
CA ASP A 172 13.32 -3.64 11.73
C ASP A 172 13.36 -2.15 12.08
N SER A 173 14.51 -1.69 12.51
CA SER A 173 14.76 -0.26 12.78
C SER A 173 15.18 0.52 11.54
N SER A 174 15.41 -0.14 10.42
CA SER A 174 15.94 0.46 9.19
C SER A 174 14.86 1.11 8.30
N ARG A 175 13.59 0.80 8.55
CA ARG A 175 12.46 1.35 7.79
C ARG A 175 11.52 2.15 8.70
N PRO A 176 10.94 3.23 8.20
CA PRO A 176 9.85 3.92 8.88
C PRO A 176 8.59 3.06 8.92
N VAL A 177 7.74 3.36 9.91
CA VAL A 177 6.43 2.73 10.11
C VAL A 177 5.36 3.80 9.97
N GLN A 178 4.31 3.52 9.21
CA GLN A 178 3.14 4.40 9.09
C GLN A 178 1.87 3.75 9.62
N TYR A 179 0.96 4.59 10.11
CA TYR A 179 -0.42 4.23 10.42
C TYR A 179 -1.28 5.48 10.48
N GLU A 180 -2.31 5.57 9.63
CA GLU A 180 -3.12 6.79 9.46
C GLU A 180 -3.84 7.21 10.75
N PRO A 181 -4.60 6.34 11.45
CA PRO A 181 -5.33 6.79 12.64
C PRO A 181 -4.44 7.29 13.79
N ALA A 182 -3.13 7.00 13.74
CA ALA A 182 -2.16 7.40 14.77
C ALA A 182 -1.47 8.76 14.48
N ILE A 183 -1.80 9.46 13.38
CA ILE A 183 -1.04 10.65 12.94
C ILE A 183 -1.01 11.79 13.94
N TRP A 184 -2.02 11.94 14.80
CA TRP A 184 -2.08 13.03 15.77
C TRP A 184 -1.54 12.66 17.15
N ASN A 185 -1.94 11.51 17.68
CA ASN A 185 -1.71 11.17 19.09
C ASN A 185 -1.02 9.82 19.29
N GLY A 186 -0.88 9.03 18.23
CA GLY A 186 -0.30 7.70 18.29
C GLY A 186 1.13 7.64 17.77
N LYS A 187 1.59 6.41 17.50
CA LYS A 187 2.94 6.13 17.01
C LYS A 187 2.93 5.89 15.51
N THR A 188 3.53 6.84 14.78
CA THR A 188 3.79 6.74 13.34
C THR A 188 4.97 7.63 12.97
N ASP A 189 5.86 7.16 12.09
CA ASP A 189 7.01 7.93 11.62
C ASP A 189 6.66 8.89 10.48
N ILE A 190 5.52 8.67 9.81
CA ILE A 190 5.05 9.44 8.66
C ILE A 190 3.72 10.09 9.01
N PHE A 191 3.53 11.34 8.65
CA PHE A 191 2.22 11.98 8.67
C PHE A 191 1.49 11.55 7.39
N CYS A 192 0.63 10.56 7.49
CA CYS A 192 0.00 9.87 6.36
C CYS A 192 -1.54 9.95 6.39
N PRO A 193 -2.11 11.17 6.30
CA PRO A 193 -3.57 11.33 6.33
C PRO A 193 -4.23 10.74 5.08
N MET A 194 -5.55 10.50 5.17
CA MET A 194 -6.40 10.19 4.04
C MET A 194 -7.18 11.44 3.61
N TYR A 195 -7.22 11.70 2.31
CA TYR A 195 -8.09 12.71 1.67
C TYR A 195 -8.02 14.12 2.27
N TYR A 196 -6.87 14.50 2.82
CA TYR A 196 -6.66 15.89 3.24
C TYR A 196 -6.78 16.81 2.04
N ASP A 197 -7.53 17.92 2.23
CA ASP A 197 -7.64 18.95 1.23
C ASP A 197 -6.34 19.80 1.12
N TYR A 198 -6.30 20.67 0.13
CA TYR A 198 -5.13 21.52 -0.13
C TYR A 198 -4.75 22.40 1.06
N LYS A 199 -5.74 22.92 1.82
CA LYS A 199 -5.50 23.82 2.96
C LYS A 199 -4.90 23.07 4.12
N ASP A 200 -5.39 21.88 4.38
CA ASP A 200 -4.88 21.01 5.44
C ASP A 200 -3.47 20.52 5.11
N CYS A 201 -3.22 20.12 3.86
CA CYS A 201 -1.88 19.76 3.39
C CYS A 201 -0.92 20.96 3.49
N GLU A 202 -1.31 22.14 3.02
CA GLU A 202 -0.48 23.33 3.08
C GLU A 202 -0.21 23.77 4.53
N ARG A 203 -1.23 23.75 5.39
CA ARG A 203 -1.08 24.09 6.81
C ARG A 203 -0.06 23.18 7.50
N TYR A 204 -0.13 21.87 7.26
CA TYR A 204 0.84 20.95 7.84
C TYR A 204 2.23 21.16 7.24
N ALA A 205 2.36 21.16 5.92
CA ALA A 205 3.65 21.22 5.23
C ALA A 205 4.38 22.55 5.50
N SER A 206 3.66 23.68 5.69
CA SER A 206 4.23 24.98 6.00
C SER A 206 4.67 25.14 7.46
N SER A 207 4.31 24.22 8.35
CA SER A 207 4.65 24.28 9.78
C SER A 207 6.09 23.84 10.09
N ASN A 208 6.89 23.51 9.08
CA ASN A 208 8.23 22.93 9.22
C ASN A 208 8.20 21.62 10.06
N PRO A 209 7.41 20.63 9.66
CA PRO A 209 7.19 19.44 10.44
C PRO A 209 8.43 18.53 10.49
N GLU A 210 8.53 17.74 11.56
CA GLU A 210 9.58 16.72 11.70
C GLU A 210 9.28 15.44 10.89
N ARG A 211 7.99 15.15 10.64
CA ARG A 211 7.55 13.99 9.88
C ARG A 211 7.16 14.38 8.46
N PRO A 212 7.57 13.61 7.44
CA PRO A 212 7.12 13.85 6.07
C PRO A 212 5.61 13.67 5.95
N LEU A 213 4.97 14.51 5.12
CA LEU A 213 3.59 14.34 4.69
C LEU A 213 3.58 13.47 3.44
N ILE A 214 2.98 12.30 3.55
CA ILE A 214 2.72 11.38 2.42
C ILE A 214 1.30 10.85 2.63
N GLN A 215 0.33 11.32 1.86
CA GLN A 215 -1.04 10.84 2.00
C GLN A 215 -1.12 9.35 1.66
N CYS A 216 -1.57 8.52 2.61
CA CYS A 216 -1.73 7.09 2.33
C CYS A 216 -2.90 6.82 1.37
N GLU A 217 -3.85 7.77 1.28
CA GLU A 217 -4.90 7.80 0.26
C GLU A 217 -5.23 9.24 -0.11
N TYR A 218 -5.34 9.52 -1.41
CA TYR A 218 -5.84 10.79 -1.93
C TYR A 218 -6.42 10.61 -3.34
N ALA A 219 -7.04 11.65 -3.88
CA ALA A 219 -7.54 11.68 -5.25
C ALA A 219 -8.42 10.46 -5.60
N HIS A 220 -9.43 10.19 -4.75
CA HIS A 220 -10.38 9.09 -4.89
C HIS A 220 -11.00 9.05 -6.28
N ALA A 221 -10.73 7.99 -7.05
CA ALA A 221 -10.99 7.92 -8.49
C ALA A 221 -12.37 7.38 -8.87
N MET A 222 -13.31 7.25 -7.92
CA MET A 222 -14.66 6.73 -8.19
C MET A 222 -15.43 7.63 -9.12
N GLY A 223 -15.93 7.07 -10.24
CA GLY A 223 -16.76 7.79 -11.20
C GLY A 223 -16.04 8.95 -11.88
N ASN A 224 -16.70 10.09 -12.02
CA ASN A 224 -16.15 11.31 -12.63
C ASN A 224 -15.51 12.20 -11.55
N SER A 225 -14.37 11.78 -11.02
CA SER A 225 -13.64 12.43 -9.93
C SER A 225 -12.18 12.69 -10.29
N MET A 226 -11.28 12.80 -9.30
CA MET A 226 -9.85 13.12 -9.45
C MET A 226 -9.52 14.55 -9.93
N GLY A 227 -10.48 15.47 -9.89
CA GLY A 227 -10.20 16.87 -10.14
C GLY A 227 -9.20 17.44 -9.10
N GLY A 228 -8.35 18.38 -9.54
CA GLY A 228 -7.46 19.06 -8.63
C GLY A 228 -6.14 18.35 -8.29
N LEU A 229 -5.75 17.30 -9.03
CA LEU A 229 -4.46 16.63 -8.83
C LEU A 229 -3.28 17.59 -9.00
N LYS A 230 -3.40 18.54 -9.94
CA LYS A 230 -2.39 19.57 -10.19
C LYS A 230 -2.12 20.41 -8.93
N GLU A 231 -3.16 20.81 -8.21
CA GLU A 231 -3.07 21.65 -7.02
C GLU A 231 -2.32 20.94 -5.88
N TYR A 232 -2.55 19.64 -5.69
CA TYR A 232 -1.73 18.83 -4.76
C TYR A 232 -0.26 18.85 -5.18
N TRP A 233 0.02 18.63 -6.47
CA TRP A 233 1.39 18.57 -6.96
C TRP A 233 2.09 19.92 -6.98
N ASP A 234 1.36 21.03 -7.08
CA ASP A 234 1.92 22.38 -6.86
C ASP A 234 2.39 22.56 -5.41
N LEU A 235 1.63 22.05 -4.42
CA LEU A 235 2.04 22.05 -3.01
C LEU A 235 3.21 21.08 -2.75
N ILE A 236 3.20 19.89 -3.34
CA ILE A 236 4.29 18.92 -3.23
C ILE A 236 5.61 19.52 -3.77
N ARG A 237 5.57 20.27 -4.86
CA ARG A 237 6.75 20.98 -5.38
C ARG A 237 7.17 22.19 -4.54
N LYS A 238 6.23 22.79 -3.83
CA LYS A 238 6.47 23.98 -3.00
C LYS A 238 7.08 23.64 -1.65
N TYR A 239 6.64 22.56 -1.02
CA TYR A 239 7.01 22.20 0.34
C TYR A 239 7.80 20.87 0.36
N PRO A 240 9.11 20.90 0.72
CA PRO A 240 9.94 19.69 0.73
C PRO A 240 9.42 18.57 1.63
N SER A 241 8.71 18.90 2.71
CA SER A 241 8.10 17.95 3.64
C SER A 241 6.84 17.27 3.08
N TYR A 242 6.23 17.79 1.99
CA TYR A 242 5.11 17.15 1.32
C TYR A 242 5.63 16.35 0.14
N GLN A 243 5.72 15.03 0.30
CA GLN A 243 6.42 14.17 -0.66
C GLN A 243 5.49 13.32 -1.53
N GLY A 244 4.19 13.61 -1.57
CA GLY A 244 3.25 12.93 -2.45
C GLY A 244 2.18 12.13 -1.73
N GLY A 245 1.73 11.06 -2.36
CA GLY A 245 0.68 10.20 -1.82
C GLY A 245 0.36 9.03 -2.75
N PHE A 246 -0.63 8.24 -2.32
CA PHE A 246 -1.14 7.09 -3.03
C PHE A 246 -2.56 7.37 -3.51
N ILE A 247 -2.80 7.28 -4.81
CA ILE A 247 -4.15 7.45 -5.39
C ILE A 247 -5.01 6.26 -4.97
N TRP A 248 -6.20 6.53 -4.48
CA TRP A 248 -7.21 5.51 -4.26
C TRP A 248 -8.10 5.37 -5.49
N ASP A 249 -8.08 4.29 -6.30
CA ASP A 249 -7.04 3.26 -6.23
C ASP A 249 -6.54 2.95 -7.66
N PHE A 250 -5.76 1.91 -7.84
CA PHE A 250 -5.15 1.58 -9.11
C PHE A 250 -6.14 0.95 -10.09
N VAL A 251 -6.90 -0.08 -9.66
CA VAL A 251 -7.74 -0.88 -10.55
C VAL A 251 -9.13 -1.10 -9.98
N ASP A 252 -10.17 -0.92 -10.79
CA ASP A 252 -11.54 -1.25 -10.41
C ASP A 252 -11.64 -2.71 -9.95
N GLN A 253 -12.23 -2.93 -8.78
CA GLN A 253 -12.43 -4.25 -8.20
C GLN A 253 -13.74 -4.85 -8.69
N ALA A 254 -13.92 -4.94 -10.01
CA ALA A 254 -15.10 -5.47 -10.67
C ALA A 254 -14.81 -6.83 -11.30
N LEU A 255 -15.86 -7.64 -11.45
CA LEU A 255 -15.84 -8.96 -12.06
C LEU A 255 -16.57 -8.93 -13.39
N TYR A 256 -16.23 -9.83 -14.31
CA TYR A 256 -17.06 -10.07 -15.47
C TYR A 256 -18.33 -10.83 -15.12
N TRP A 257 -19.44 -10.45 -15.74
CA TRP A 257 -20.69 -11.19 -15.60
C TRP A 257 -20.53 -12.62 -16.15
N PRO A 258 -20.88 -13.66 -15.36
CA PRO A 258 -20.57 -15.04 -15.70
C PRO A 258 -21.27 -15.57 -16.97
N SER A 259 -22.36 -14.92 -17.39
CA SER A 259 -23.17 -15.34 -18.53
C SER A 259 -22.86 -14.59 -19.83
N SER A 260 -21.85 -13.72 -19.85
CA SER A 260 -21.40 -13.10 -21.09
C SER A 260 -20.84 -14.20 -22.00
N ALA A 261 -21.59 -14.55 -23.07
CA ALA A 261 -21.16 -15.55 -24.04
C ALA A 261 -19.85 -15.10 -24.70
N GLU A 262 -18.98 -16.04 -25.04
CA GLU A 262 -17.79 -15.79 -25.85
C GLU A 262 -18.13 -14.92 -27.07
N GLY A 263 -17.53 -13.72 -27.17
CA GLY A 263 -17.76 -12.80 -28.30
C GLY A 263 -18.85 -11.72 -28.09
N THR A 264 -19.44 -11.62 -26.88
CA THR A 264 -20.30 -10.49 -26.50
C THR A 264 -19.50 -9.48 -25.67
N ASP A 265 -19.92 -8.21 -25.69
CA ASP A 265 -19.34 -7.17 -24.83
C ASP A 265 -19.41 -7.62 -23.37
N HIS A 266 -18.26 -7.65 -22.71
CA HIS A 266 -18.18 -7.98 -21.28
C HIS A 266 -18.84 -6.88 -20.46
N VAL A 267 -19.65 -7.26 -19.47
CA VAL A 267 -20.23 -6.35 -18.49
C VAL A 267 -19.51 -6.53 -17.17
N PHE A 268 -19.00 -5.45 -16.62
CA PHE A 268 -18.45 -5.44 -15.29
C PHE A 268 -19.56 -5.37 -14.24
N VAL A 269 -19.43 -6.17 -13.21
CA VAL A 269 -20.37 -6.28 -12.09
C VAL A 269 -19.63 -6.34 -10.76
N TYR A 270 -20.33 -6.04 -9.67
CA TYR A 270 -19.83 -6.14 -8.30
C TYR A 270 -20.89 -6.78 -7.38
N GLY A 271 -20.57 -6.97 -6.10
CA GLY A 271 -21.33 -7.78 -5.15
C GLY A 271 -22.86 -7.65 -5.21
N GLY A 272 -23.39 -6.41 -5.22
CA GLY A 272 -24.83 -6.16 -5.28
C GLY A 272 -25.53 -6.59 -6.58
N ASP A 273 -24.76 -6.84 -7.66
CA ASP A 273 -25.34 -7.35 -8.92
C ASP A 273 -25.60 -8.86 -8.87
N PHE A 274 -24.97 -9.59 -7.95
CA PHE A 274 -25.12 -11.03 -7.83
C PHE A 274 -26.33 -11.46 -6.99
N ASN A 275 -26.70 -10.65 -5.98
CA ASN A 275 -27.85 -10.91 -5.13
C ASN A 275 -28.17 -9.70 -4.23
N ASP A 276 -29.36 -9.72 -3.59
CA ASP A 276 -29.87 -8.64 -2.73
C ASP A 276 -29.68 -8.92 -1.23
N TYR A 277 -29.08 -10.04 -0.85
CA TYR A 277 -29.01 -10.48 0.56
C TYR A 277 -27.60 -10.45 1.16
N ASP A 278 -26.55 -10.44 0.35
CA ASP A 278 -25.20 -10.27 0.82
C ASP A 278 -24.86 -8.78 0.97
N PRO A 279 -24.08 -8.39 1.98
CA PRO A 279 -23.65 -7.01 2.13
C PRO A 279 -22.91 -6.50 0.89
N SER A 280 -23.21 -5.29 0.45
CA SER A 280 -22.55 -4.64 -0.67
C SER A 280 -22.48 -3.13 -0.44
N ASP A 281 -21.30 -2.54 -0.65
CA ASP A 281 -21.08 -1.10 -0.68
C ASP A 281 -21.30 -0.51 -2.08
N ASN A 282 -22.05 -1.22 -2.94
CA ASN A 282 -22.33 -0.81 -4.32
C ASN A 282 -21.05 -0.55 -5.14
N SER A 283 -20.98 0.59 -5.81
CA SER A 283 -19.85 0.97 -6.67
C SER A 283 -18.59 1.42 -5.92
N PHE A 284 -18.55 1.36 -4.59
CA PHE A 284 -17.38 1.74 -3.80
C PHE A 284 -16.14 0.85 -4.01
N CYS A 285 -16.27 -0.24 -4.72
CA CYS A 285 -15.16 -1.05 -5.20
C CYS A 285 -14.65 -0.67 -6.60
N CYS A 286 -15.31 0.31 -7.29
CA CYS A 286 -14.95 0.78 -8.62
C CYS A 286 -14.29 2.16 -8.52
N ASN A 287 -13.10 2.21 -7.96
CA ASN A 287 -12.34 3.42 -7.66
C ASN A 287 -11.03 3.50 -8.46
N GLY A 288 -10.84 2.58 -9.42
CA GLY A 288 -9.61 2.47 -10.17
C GLY A 288 -9.36 3.65 -11.11
N ILE A 289 -8.08 4.01 -11.28
CA ILE A 289 -7.66 4.84 -12.43
C ILE A 289 -7.68 4.04 -13.72
N ILE A 290 -7.81 2.72 -13.62
CA ILE A 290 -8.00 1.80 -14.74
C ILE A 290 -9.16 0.84 -14.43
N ALA A 291 -9.85 0.40 -15.48
CA ALA A 291 -10.90 -0.61 -15.38
C ALA A 291 -10.32 -1.99 -15.01
N ALA A 292 -11.18 -2.91 -14.58
CA ALA A 292 -10.78 -4.24 -14.15
C ALA A 292 -10.03 -5.05 -15.23
N ASP A 293 -10.28 -4.78 -16.52
CA ASP A 293 -9.56 -5.36 -17.67
C ASP A 293 -8.26 -4.63 -18.02
N ARG A 294 -7.87 -3.63 -17.24
CA ARG A 294 -6.70 -2.77 -17.43
C ARG A 294 -6.85 -1.72 -18.53
N THR A 295 -8.05 -1.50 -19.06
CA THR A 295 -8.33 -0.35 -19.91
C THR A 295 -8.22 0.94 -19.09
N LEU A 296 -7.53 1.96 -19.62
CA LEU A 296 -7.32 3.22 -18.91
C LEU A 296 -8.62 4.02 -18.85
N HIS A 297 -9.00 4.50 -17.67
CA HIS A 297 -10.04 5.51 -17.54
C HIS A 297 -9.51 6.89 -18.00
N PRO A 298 -10.39 7.84 -18.38
CA PRO A 298 -9.96 9.17 -18.85
C PRO A 298 -9.06 9.92 -17.87
N HIS A 299 -9.24 9.71 -16.59
CA HIS A 299 -8.45 10.36 -15.52
C HIS A 299 -7.08 9.70 -15.26
N ALA A 300 -6.74 8.61 -15.97
CA ALA A 300 -5.41 8.01 -15.92
C ALA A 300 -4.38 8.81 -16.75
N TYR A 301 -4.84 9.66 -17.69
CA TYR A 301 -4.02 10.52 -18.53
C TYR A 301 -3.71 11.85 -17.85
#